data_fec0c6e5b7a9132afa44d87938f0e6ef
#
_entry.id   fec0c6e5b7a9132afa44d87938f0e6ef
#
_cell.length_a   1.000
_cell.length_b   1.000
_cell.length_c   1.000
_cell.angle_alpha   90.00
_cell.angle_beta   90.00
_cell.angle_gamma   90.00
#
_symmetry.space_group_name_H-M   'P 1'
#
loop_
_entity.id
_entity.type
_entity.pdbx_description
1 polymer ?
#
loop_
_entity_poly.entity_id
_entity_poly.type
_entity_poly.pdbx_seq_one_letter_code
_entity_poly.pdbx_strand_id
1 'polypeptide(L)'
;MTTILNSRAVQSVTRDSHITRLLIILAAIVLFFAVVKTGSFLNLRTWQSMAIQFPEFGLLALGVMLTMMTAGIDLSVVGIANMTSIGAAVLMLSLAPPDATGGQVAVAIAAAIAFSLVAGALAGAFNGFLVAKVKIPPILVTLGTLELFTGIAVIITGGKPVSGLPPAYGEVFAGKLFGVIPVPLVVFIVAAIVVGLIMNKTAFGKKILMLGTNATAARLSGLNTTGLLIRTYLFSGVLASLGGLVMLANYNSAKADYGSTYTLLTILIVVLGGVNPNGGSGRLFGVVLAVVILQILSSGLNMFPNISNFYRALIWGAVLLAVMVANYFSQGKPTRKQRVRKDAGNEDS
;
A
#
# COMPACT_ATOMS: atom_id res chain seq x y z
N MET A 1 -10.28 14.58 31.32
CA MET A 1 -10.53 14.26 29.90
C MET A 1 -10.12 15.39 28.93
N THR A 2 -9.86 16.59 29.40
CA THR A 2 -9.48 17.79 28.61
C THR A 2 -7.98 17.92 28.29
N THR A 3 -7.09 17.18 28.94
CA THR A 3 -5.64 17.32 28.79
C THR A 3 -5.07 16.56 27.57
N ILE A 4 -5.76 15.56 27.04
CA ILE A 4 -5.31 14.78 25.89
C ILE A 4 -5.57 15.52 24.56
N LEU A 5 -6.57 16.40 24.52
CA LEU A 5 -6.92 17.19 23.33
C LEU A 5 -5.97 18.36 23.06
N ASN A 6 -5.07 18.69 23.98
CA ASN A 6 -4.18 19.86 23.91
C ASN A 6 -2.74 19.51 23.47
N SER A 7 -2.44 18.27 23.07
CA SER A 7 -1.12 17.94 22.55
C SER A 7 -0.92 18.58 21.15
N ARG A 8 0.26 19.19 20.93
CA ARG A 8 0.63 19.80 19.64
C ARG A 8 0.41 18.85 18.45
N ALA A 9 0.48 17.54 18.68
CA ALA A 9 0.22 16.50 17.69
C ALA A 9 -1.27 16.46 17.29
N VAL A 10 -2.22 16.52 18.23
CA VAL A 10 -3.66 16.53 17.95
C VAL A 10 -4.07 17.83 17.25
N GLN A 11 -3.52 18.97 17.67
CA GLN A 11 -3.77 20.25 17.00
C GLN A 11 -3.22 20.30 15.57
N SER A 12 -2.10 19.63 15.27
CA SER A 12 -1.56 19.56 13.90
C SER A 12 -2.41 18.70 12.99
N VAL A 13 -3.02 17.63 13.52
CA VAL A 13 -3.91 16.72 12.78
C VAL A 13 -5.25 17.38 12.47
N THR A 14 -5.84 18.10 13.43
CA THR A 14 -7.14 18.79 13.22
C THR A 14 -7.03 20.05 12.34
N ARG A 15 -5.83 20.60 12.19
CA ARG A 15 -5.57 21.77 11.33
C ARG A 15 -5.50 21.41 9.82
N ASP A 16 -5.38 20.11 9.49
CA ASP A 16 -5.37 19.62 8.12
C ASP A 16 -6.79 19.23 7.69
N SER A 17 -7.37 20.05 6.84
CA SER A 17 -8.76 19.85 6.34
C SER A 17 -8.96 18.50 5.64
N HIS A 18 -7.90 17.89 5.08
CA HIS A 18 -7.98 16.59 4.41
C HIS A 18 -8.06 15.44 5.43
N ILE A 19 -7.18 15.41 6.41
CA ILE A 19 -7.19 14.39 7.48
C ILE A 19 -8.48 14.47 8.28
N THR A 20 -8.94 15.68 8.60
CA THR A 20 -10.21 15.88 9.30
C THR A 20 -11.39 15.30 8.52
N ARG A 21 -11.43 15.49 7.20
CA ARG A 21 -12.45 14.86 6.33
C ARG A 21 -12.39 13.34 6.37
N LEU A 22 -11.21 12.75 6.28
CA LEU A 22 -11.05 11.29 6.36
C LEU A 22 -11.51 10.74 7.73
N LEU A 23 -11.22 11.43 8.83
CA LEU A 23 -11.68 11.05 10.16
C LEU A 23 -13.22 11.13 10.29
N ILE A 24 -13.84 12.16 9.70
CA ILE A 24 -15.30 12.28 9.66
C ILE A 24 -15.91 11.14 8.84
N ILE A 25 -15.35 10.82 7.68
CA ILE A 25 -15.80 9.69 6.85
C ILE A 25 -15.65 8.37 7.60
N LEU A 26 -14.51 8.15 8.25
CA LEU A 26 -14.28 6.97 9.07
C LEU A 26 -15.33 6.85 10.18
N ALA A 27 -15.55 7.93 10.93
CA ALA A 27 -16.53 7.95 12.01
C ALA A 27 -17.95 7.69 11.49
N ALA A 28 -18.33 8.30 10.36
CA ALA A 28 -19.65 8.10 9.74
C ALA A 28 -19.87 6.65 9.30
N ILE A 29 -18.87 6.02 8.66
CA ILE A 29 -18.94 4.61 8.21
C ILE A 29 -19.00 3.67 9.40
N VAL A 30 -18.18 3.88 10.42
CA VAL A 30 -18.19 3.08 11.66
C VAL A 30 -19.55 3.19 12.35
N LEU A 31 -20.07 4.40 12.50
CA LEU A 31 -21.38 4.63 13.13
C LEU A 31 -22.50 3.96 12.32
N PHE A 32 -22.48 4.12 10.99
CA PHE A 32 -23.47 3.50 10.10
C PHE A 32 -23.53 1.98 10.29
N PHE A 33 -22.39 1.28 10.19
CA PHE A 33 -22.38 -0.19 10.36
C PHE A 33 -22.65 -0.62 11.80
N ALA A 34 -22.22 0.15 12.79
CA ALA A 34 -22.51 -0.11 14.21
C ALA A 34 -24.01 -0.06 14.51
N VAL A 35 -24.77 0.82 13.84
CA VAL A 35 -26.24 0.93 13.99
C VAL A 35 -26.96 -0.12 13.14
N VAL A 36 -26.59 -0.27 11.85
CA VAL A 36 -27.33 -1.13 10.91
C VAL A 36 -27.01 -2.61 11.08
N LYS A 37 -25.81 -2.95 11.52
CA LYS A 37 -25.29 -4.33 11.67
C LYS A 37 -24.66 -4.58 13.02
N THR A 38 -25.24 -4.08 14.09
CA THR A 38 -24.71 -4.08 15.48
C THR A 38 -24.10 -5.43 15.89
N GLY A 39 -24.86 -6.52 15.77
CA GLY A 39 -24.43 -7.85 16.22
C GLY A 39 -23.25 -8.42 15.45
N SER A 40 -23.15 -8.15 14.16
CA SER A 40 -22.04 -8.63 13.31
C SER A 40 -20.85 -7.67 13.34
N PHE A 41 -21.10 -6.37 13.30
CA PHE A 41 -20.03 -5.36 13.20
C PHE A 41 -19.27 -5.17 14.52
N LEU A 42 -19.96 -5.16 15.67
CA LEU A 42 -19.32 -5.00 16.98
C LEU A 42 -18.69 -6.28 17.52
N ASN A 43 -18.76 -7.40 16.79
CA ASN A 43 -18.13 -8.66 17.19
C ASN A 43 -16.61 -8.56 17.05
N LEU A 44 -15.87 -8.94 18.11
CA LEU A 44 -14.40 -8.94 18.13
C LEU A 44 -13.79 -9.76 16.98
N ARG A 45 -14.42 -10.88 16.61
CA ARG A 45 -13.95 -11.73 15.49
C ARG A 45 -13.97 -10.98 14.15
N THR A 46 -14.94 -10.10 13.95
CA THR A 46 -15.05 -9.27 12.74
C THR A 46 -13.87 -8.28 12.66
N TRP A 47 -13.55 -7.62 13.76
CA TRP A 47 -12.41 -6.71 13.82
C TRP A 47 -11.08 -7.44 13.64
N GLN A 48 -10.93 -8.63 14.23
CA GLN A 48 -9.77 -9.49 14.01
C GLN A 48 -9.65 -9.93 12.53
N SER A 49 -10.76 -10.30 11.89
CA SER A 49 -10.79 -10.65 10.47
C SER A 49 -10.37 -9.47 9.58
N MET A 50 -10.88 -8.26 9.87
CA MET A 50 -10.43 -7.06 9.18
C MET A 50 -8.91 -6.84 9.36
N ALA A 51 -8.41 -6.99 10.59
CA ALA A 51 -7.01 -6.80 10.94
C ALA A 51 -6.05 -7.84 10.32
N ILE A 52 -6.57 -8.99 9.88
CA ILE A 52 -5.83 -9.98 9.10
C ILE A 52 -5.79 -9.58 7.61
N GLN A 53 -6.90 -9.06 7.08
CA GLN A 53 -7.07 -8.84 5.63
C GLN A 53 -6.38 -7.56 5.12
N PHE A 54 -6.57 -6.41 5.79
CA PHE A 54 -6.10 -5.14 5.23
C PHE A 54 -4.56 -4.97 5.16
N PRO A 55 -3.74 -5.65 5.95
CA PRO A 55 -2.28 -5.58 5.81
C PRO A 55 -1.77 -5.98 4.43
N GLU A 56 -2.44 -6.90 3.74
CA GLU A 56 -2.08 -7.34 2.39
C GLU A 56 -1.98 -6.15 1.43
N PHE A 57 -3.11 -5.51 1.18
CA PHE A 57 -3.15 -4.36 0.27
C PHE A 57 -2.63 -3.06 0.91
N GLY A 58 -2.61 -2.98 2.24
CA GLY A 58 -2.02 -1.86 2.95
C GLY A 58 -0.51 -1.74 2.72
N LEU A 59 0.22 -2.87 2.76
CA LEU A 59 1.66 -2.91 2.46
C LEU A 59 1.94 -2.50 1.00
N LEU A 60 1.13 -3.02 0.05
CA LEU A 60 1.21 -2.63 -1.35
C LEU A 60 0.96 -1.12 -1.53
N ALA A 61 -0.05 -0.58 -0.83
CA ALA A 61 -0.37 0.85 -0.88
C ALA A 61 0.76 1.73 -0.32
N LEU A 62 1.49 1.29 0.71
CA LEU A 62 2.69 1.98 1.18
C LEU A 62 3.78 2.04 0.10
N GLY A 63 3.96 0.97 -0.69
CA GLY A 63 4.87 0.94 -1.82
C GLY A 63 4.47 1.95 -2.91
N VAL A 64 3.21 1.89 -3.35
CA VAL A 64 2.65 2.83 -4.34
C VAL A 64 2.70 4.28 -3.85
N MET A 65 2.50 4.53 -2.55
CA MET A 65 2.65 5.85 -1.96
C MET A 65 4.04 6.44 -2.19
N LEU A 66 5.09 5.67 -1.94
CA LEU A 66 6.48 6.14 -2.11
C LEU A 66 6.77 6.52 -3.57
N THR A 67 6.36 5.70 -4.52
CA THR A 67 6.58 5.96 -5.95
C THR A 67 5.71 7.12 -6.44
N MET A 68 4.45 7.20 -6.02
CA MET A 68 3.55 8.30 -6.37
C MET A 68 4.05 9.66 -5.86
N MET A 69 4.71 9.70 -4.69
CA MET A 69 5.35 10.94 -4.19
C MET A 69 6.47 11.44 -5.10
N THR A 70 7.08 10.59 -5.94
CA THR A 70 8.06 10.99 -6.96
C THR A 70 7.46 11.28 -8.33
N ALA A 71 6.14 11.46 -8.44
CA ALA A 71 5.37 11.58 -9.68
C ALA A 71 5.40 10.31 -10.56
N GLY A 72 5.61 9.14 -9.95
CA GLY A 72 5.56 7.82 -10.62
C GLY A 72 4.50 6.93 -9.98
N ILE A 73 3.79 6.15 -10.78
CA ILE A 73 2.84 5.15 -10.30
C ILE A 73 3.44 3.76 -10.52
N ASP A 74 3.53 2.97 -9.44
CA ASP A 74 3.99 1.59 -9.51
C ASP A 74 2.78 0.63 -9.54
N LEU A 75 2.45 0.16 -10.74
CA LEU A 75 1.38 -0.80 -10.96
C LEU A 75 1.85 -2.25 -10.79
N SER A 76 3.18 -2.48 -10.75
CA SER A 76 3.76 -3.81 -10.69
C SER A 76 3.73 -4.45 -9.30
N VAL A 77 3.35 -3.70 -8.26
CA VAL A 77 3.38 -4.16 -6.86
C VAL A 77 2.67 -5.50 -6.65
N VAL A 78 1.54 -5.75 -7.35
CA VAL A 78 0.81 -7.02 -7.25
C VAL A 78 1.58 -8.15 -7.96
N GLY A 79 2.12 -7.89 -9.15
CA GLY A 79 2.97 -8.86 -9.86
C GLY A 79 4.21 -9.24 -9.06
N ILE A 80 4.88 -8.26 -8.43
CA ILE A 80 6.02 -8.49 -7.53
C ILE A 80 5.57 -9.34 -6.32
N ALA A 81 4.45 -8.99 -5.67
CA ALA A 81 3.93 -9.72 -4.52
C ALA A 81 3.66 -11.19 -4.86
N ASN A 82 2.98 -11.45 -5.99
CA ASN A 82 2.66 -12.81 -6.42
C ASN A 82 3.91 -13.60 -6.83
N MET A 83 4.80 -13.00 -7.63
CA MET A 83 6.02 -13.67 -8.05
C MET A 83 6.91 -14.04 -6.84
N THR A 84 7.08 -13.12 -5.90
CA THR A 84 7.93 -13.34 -4.74
C THR A 84 7.32 -14.30 -3.73
N SER A 85 6.00 -14.28 -3.54
CA SER A 85 5.30 -15.24 -2.67
C SER A 85 5.30 -16.66 -3.25
N ILE A 86 5.15 -16.81 -4.57
CA ILE A 86 5.29 -18.10 -5.26
C ILE A 86 6.71 -18.63 -5.12
N GLY A 87 7.73 -17.80 -5.40
CA GLY A 87 9.12 -18.20 -5.22
C GLY A 87 9.43 -18.59 -3.78
N ALA A 88 8.91 -17.84 -2.80
CA ALA A 88 9.03 -18.18 -1.38
C ALA A 88 8.36 -19.53 -1.03
N ALA A 89 7.13 -19.75 -1.56
CA ALA A 89 6.40 -21.01 -1.34
C ALA A 89 7.14 -22.22 -1.91
N VAL A 90 7.60 -22.11 -3.16
CA VAL A 90 8.37 -23.17 -3.82
C VAL A 90 9.66 -23.47 -3.09
N LEU A 91 10.41 -22.43 -2.67
CA LEU A 91 11.64 -22.59 -1.91
C LEU A 91 11.38 -23.23 -0.55
N MET A 92 10.32 -22.82 0.14
CA MET A 92 9.94 -23.37 1.44
C MET A 92 9.61 -24.86 1.34
N LEU A 93 8.83 -25.26 0.32
CA LEU A 93 8.49 -26.66 0.09
C LEU A 93 9.69 -27.52 -0.33
N SER A 94 10.64 -26.94 -1.07
CA SER A 94 11.86 -27.67 -1.48
C SER A 94 12.84 -27.89 -0.32
N LEU A 95 12.88 -26.98 0.66
CA LEU A 95 13.79 -27.06 1.80
C LEU A 95 13.19 -27.77 3.02
N ALA A 96 11.86 -27.85 3.10
CA ALA A 96 11.14 -28.50 4.21
C ALA A 96 10.18 -29.56 3.63
N PRO A 97 10.69 -30.77 3.31
CA PRO A 97 9.86 -31.90 2.94
C PRO A 97 8.94 -32.33 4.12
N PRO A 98 7.92 -33.18 3.90
CA PRO A 98 6.93 -33.54 4.93
C PRO A 98 7.51 -34.14 6.22
N ASP A 99 8.69 -34.73 6.15
CA ASP A 99 9.46 -35.34 7.28
C ASP A 99 10.52 -34.40 7.86
N ALA A 100 10.54 -33.13 7.45
CA ALA A 100 11.51 -32.15 7.92
C ALA A 100 11.41 -31.91 9.44
N THR A 101 12.56 -31.82 10.09
CA THR A 101 12.63 -31.42 11.51
C THR A 101 12.21 -29.97 11.70
N GLY A 102 11.79 -29.61 12.93
CA GLY A 102 11.40 -28.22 13.24
C GLY A 102 12.52 -27.19 12.93
N GLY A 103 13.80 -27.59 13.10
CA GLY A 103 14.92 -26.74 12.71
C GLY A 103 15.04 -26.53 11.21
N GLN A 104 14.83 -27.55 10.41
CA GLN A 104 14.81 -27.45 8.94
C GLN A 104 13.64 -26.57 8.46
N VAL A 105 12.46 -26.72 9.05
CA VAL A 105 11.30 -25.86 8.77
C VAL A 105 11.61 -24.42 9.08
N ALA A 106 12.23 -24.11 10.22
CA ALA A 106 12.59 -22.75 10.58
C ALA A 106 13.58 -22.12 9.58
N VAL A 107 14.60 -22.90 9.16
CA VAL A 107 15.57 -22.46 8.13
C VAL A 107 14.88 -22.24 6.80
N ALA A 108 13.97 -23.13 6.37
CA ALA A 108 13.22 -23.00 5.13
C ALA A 108 12.37 -21.72 5.12
N ILE A 109 11.67 -21.44 6.22
CA ILE A 109 10.88 -20.21 6.39
C ILE A 109 11.77 -18.97 6.32
N ALA A 110 12.88 -18.96 7.05
CA ALA A 110 13.80 -17.82 7.05
C ALA A 110 14.41 -17.58 5.65
N ALA A 111 14.82 -18.64 4.96
CA ALA A 111 15.34 -18.57 3.59
C ALA A 111 14.28 -18.06 2.60
N ALA A 112 13.04 -18.53 2.71
CA ALA A 112 11.92 -18.09 1.86
C ALA A 112 11.59 -16.60 2.06
N ILE A 113 11.59 -16.11 3.31
CA ILE A 113 11.40 -14.69 3.62
C ILE A 113 12.55 -13.87 3.05
N ALA A 114 13.80 -14.27 3.29
CA ALA A 114 14.96 -13.56 2.75
C ALA A 114 14.94 -13.50 1.22
N PHE A 115 14.64 -14.64 0.57
CA PHE A 115 14.47 -14.71 -0.88
C PHE A 115 13.40 -13.73 -1.38
N SER A 116 12.22 -13.74 -0.77
CA SER A 116 11.11 -12.86 -1.16
C SER A 116 11.49 -11.39 -1.08
N LEU A 117 12.12 -10.98 0.02
CA LEU A 117 12.55 -9.58 0.22
C LEU A 117 13.63 -9.16 -0.79
N VAL A 118 14.62 -10.02 -1.05
CA VAL A 118 15.68 -9.76 -2.01
C VAL A 118 15.12 -9.72 -3.43
N ALA A 119 14.29 -10.69 -3.82
CA ALA A 119 13.65 -10.73 -5.13
C ALA A 119 12.75 -9.51 -5.35
N GLY A 120 11.98 -9.11 -4.34
CA GLY A 120 11.16 -7.90 -4.38
C GLY A 120 11.99 -6.62 -4.51
N ALA A 121 13.10 -6.52 -3.77
CA ALA A 121 14.04 -5.40 -3.88
C ALA A 121 14.65 -5.31 -5.29
N LEU A 122 15.07 -6.44 -5.86
CA LEU A 122 15.63 -6.51 -7.22
C LEU A 122 14.59 -6.16 -8.29
N ALA A 123 13.37 -6.68 -8.17
CA ALA A 123 12.27 -6.36 -9.09
C ALA A 123 11.91 -4.87 -9.04
N GLY A 124 11.81 -4.30 -7.84
CA GLY A 124 11.60 -2.87 -7.67
C GLY A 124 12.78 -2.03 -8.21
N ALA A 125 14.03 -2.43 -7.91
CA ALA A 125 15.22 -1.75 -8.44
C ALA A 125 15.28 -1.80 -9.97
N PHE A 126 14.86 -2.90 -10.59
CA PHE A 126 14.74 -3.04 -12.04
C PHE A 126 13.74 -2.04 -12.62
N ASN A 127 12.56 -1.89 -12.02
CA ASN A 127 11.61 -0.84 -12.40
C ASN A 127 12.22 0.56 -12.26
N GLY A 128 12.85 0.82 -11.11
CA GLY A 128 13.53 2.09 -10.87
C GLY A 128 14.64 2.37 -11.86
N PHE A 129 15.39 1.37 -12.30
CA PHE A 129 16.41 1.50 -13.35
C PHE A 129 15.79 1.88 -14.70
N LEU A 130 14.72 1.20 -15.13
CA LEU A 130 14.04 1.50 -16.39
C LEU A 130 13.45 2.92 -16.38
N VAL A 131 12.84 3.35 -15.28
CA VAL A 131 12.28 4.69 -15.14
C VAL A 131 13.38 5.75 -15.10
N ALA A 132 14.42 5.53 -14.28
CA ALA A 132 15.40 6.57 -13.98
C ALA A 132 16.54 6.68 -15.01
N LYS A 133 17.01 5.55 -15.53
CA LYS A 133 18.17 5.49 -16.43
C LYS A 133 17.76 5.40 -17.89
N VAL A 134 16.79 4.54 -18.21
CA VAL A 134 16.27 4.38 -19.58
C VAL A 134 15.24 5.48 -19.90
N LYS A 135 14.67 6.14 -18.88
CA LYS A 135 13.72 7.27 -18.98
C LYS A 135 12.39 6.90 -19.63
N ILE A 136 11.95 5.65 -19.44
CA ILE A 136 10.61 5.24 -19.85
C ILE A 136 9.59 5.78 -18.83
N PRO A 137 8.41 6.26 -19.26
CA PRO A 137 7.36 6.69 -18.35
C PRO A 137 6.99 5.62 -17.31
N PRO A 138 6.89 5.98 -16.01
CA PRO A 138 6.66 5.01 -14.93
C PRO A 138 5.50 4.05 -15.15
N ILE A 139 4.35 4.55 -15.62
CA ILE A 139 3.16 3.75 -15.87
C ILE A 139 3.44 2.67 -16.91
N LEU A 140 4.14 2.99 -17.99
CA LEU A 140 4.47 2.03 -19.05
C LEU A 140 5.43 0.95 -18.56
N VAL A 141 6.46 1.35 -17.79
CA VAL A 141 7.38 0.39 -17.16
C VAL A 141 6.62 -0.56 -16.26
N THR A 142 5.84 -0.02 -15.34
CA THR A 142 5.22 -0.82 -14.27
C THR A 142 4.03 -1.66 -14.77
N LEU A 143 3.35 -1.25 -15.83
CA LEU A 143 2.41 -2.11 -16.55
C LEU A 143 3.12 -3.27 -17.24
N GLY A 144 4.19 -2.99 -17.99
CA GLY A 144 4.95 -4.04 -18.67
C GLY A 144 5.57 -5.02 -17.67
N THR A 145 6.10 -4.54 -16.55
CA THR A 145 6.69 -5.42 -15.52
C THR A 145 5.64 -6.12 -14.66
N LEU A 146 4.43 -5.58 -14.49
CA LEU A 146 3.31 -6.31 -13.91
C LEU A 146 3.06 -7.61 -14.68
N GLU A 147 2.92 -7.52 -16.01
CA GLU A 147 2.70 -8.69 -16.87
C GLU A 147 3.94 -9.60 -16.89
N LEU A 148 5.15 -9.04 -16.92
CA LEU A 148 6.38 -9.82 -16.88
C LEU A 148 6.48 -10.67 -15.60
N PHE A 149 6.29 -10.05 -14.43
CA PHE A 149 6.38 -10.75 -13.14
C PHE A 149 5.23 -11.75 -12.95
N THR A 150 4.03 -11.43 -13.42
CA THR A 150 2.90 -12.36 -13.46
C THR A 150 3.20 -13.53 -14.41
N GLY A 151 3.78 -13.29 -15.57
CA GLY A 151 4.19 -14.33 -16.52
C GLY A 151 5.25 -15.26 -15.92
N ILE A 152 6.27 -14.73 -15.23
CA ILE A 152 7.27 -15.52 -14.50
C ILE A 152 6.58 -16.40 -13.44
N ALA A 153 5.66 -15.84 -12.67
CA ALA A 153 4.91 -16.56 -11.65
C ALA A 153 4.08 -17.71 -12.24
N VAL A 154 3.44 -17.48 -13.39
CA VAL A 154 2.69 -18.51 -14.12
C VAL A 154 3.61 -19.60 -14.66
N ILE A 155 4.77 -19.26 -15.24
CA ILE A 155 5.76 -20.23 -15.74
C ILE A 155 6.24 -21.15 -14.62
N ILE A 156 6.58 -20.61 -13.44
CA ILE A 156 7.06 -21.39 -12.29
C ILE A 156 6.00 -22.39 -11.82
N THR A 157 4.71 -22.02 -11.88
CA THR A 157 3.62 -22.81 -11.28
C THR A 157 2.81 -23.61 -12.29
N GLY A 158 3.01 -23.38 -13.60
CA GLY A 158 2.11 -23.88 -14.65
C GLY A 158 0.68 -23.34 -14.50
N GLY A 159 0.51 -22.17 -13.87
CA GLY A 159 -0.78 -21.54 -13.60
C GLY A 159 -1.55 -22.14 -12.41
N LYS A 160 -1.01 -23.16 -11.74
CA LYS A 160 -1.65 -23.80 -10.59
C LYS A 160 -1.26 -23.10 -9.28
N PRO A 161 -2.12 -23.11 -8.25
CA PRO A 161 -1.73 -22.63 -6.95
C PRO A 161 -0.67 -23.53 -6.31
N VAL A 162 0.31 -22.94 -5.64
CA VAL A 162 1.26 -23.62 -4.77
C VAL A 162 0.68 -23.64 -3.37
N SER A 163 0.43 -24.82 -2.83
CA SER A 163 -0.17 -25.05 -1.50
C SER A 163 0.56 -26.13 -0.73
N GLY A 164 0.15 -26.39 0.52
CA GLY A 164 0.79 -27.41 1.36
C GLY A 164 2.02 -26.90 2.09
N LEU A 165 2.06 -25.62 2.41
CA LEU A 165 3.14 -25.00 3.18
C LEU A 165 3.29 -25.63 4.57
N PRO A 166 4.50 -25.60 5.17
CA PRO A 166 4.68 -26.05 6.54
C PRO A 166 3.70 -25.34 7.49
N PRO A 167 2.95 -26.06 8.34
CA PRO A 167 1.95 -25.46 9.24
C PRO A 167 2.51 -24.34 10.11
N ALA A 168 3.77 -24.47 10.55
CA ALA A 168 4.46 -23.46 11.34
C ALA A 168 4.52 -22.07 10.69
N TYR A 169 4.51 -22.00 9.34
CA TYR A 169 4.46 -20.71 8.64
C TYR A 169 3.13 -19.99 8.88
N GLY A 170 2.02 -20.69 8.68
CA GLY A 170 0.68 -20.14 8.93
C GLY A 170 0.43 -19.83 10.40
N GLU A 171 0.85 -20.73 11.30
CA GLU A 171 0.72 -20.55 12.76
C GLU A 171 1.43 -19.30 13.27
N VAL A 172 2.64 -19.03 12.76
CA VAL A 172 3.44 -17.87 13.16
C VAL A 172 2.96 -16.59 12.44
N PHE A 173 2.82 -16.61 11.11
CA PHE A 173 2.64 -15.39 10.32
C PHE A 173 1.17 -15.03 10.04
N ALA A 174 0.23 -15.98 10.09
CA ALA A 174 -1.21 -15.72 10.11
C ALA A 174 -1.82 -15.85 11.52
N GLY A 175 -1.00 -16.22 12.52
CA GLY A 175 -1.40 -16.38 13.91
C GLY A 175 -1.75 -15.06 14.61
N LYS A 176 -1.99 -15.18 15.93
CA LYS A 176 -2.33 -14.04 16.79
C LYS A 176 -1.36 -13.95 17.96
N LEU A 177 -0.73 -12.82 18.13
CA LEU A 177 0.04 -12.50 19.33
C LEU A 177 -0.90 -12.37 20.52
N PHE A 178 -0.54 -13.04 21.62
CA PHE A 178 -1.36 -13.08 22.85
C PHE A 178 -2.81 -13.53 22.63
N GLY A 179 -3.08 -14.30 21.55
CA GLY A 179 -4.42 -14.77 21.19
C GLY A 179 -5.38 -13.71 20.64
N VAL A 180 -4.98 -12.44 20.58
CA VAL A 180 -5.85 -11.32 20.21
C VAL A 180 -5.37 -10.55 18.98
N ILE A 181 -4.09 -10.19 18.91
CA ILE A 181 -3.53 -9.28 17.90
C ILE A 181 -3.02 -10.08 16.69
N PRO A 182 -3.61 -9.99 15.49
CA PRO A 182 -3.11 -10.69 14.32
C PRO A 182 -1.69 -10.25 13.93
N VAL A 183 -0.82 -11.20 13.64
CA VAL A 183 0.56 -10.93 13.19
C VAL A 183 0.60 -10.08 11.92
N PRO A 184 -0.26 -10.29 10.89
CA PRO A 184 -0.31 -9.41 9.73
C PRO A 184 -0.47 -7.92 10.08
N LEU A 185 -1.32 -7.62 11.05
CA LEU A 185 -1.50 -6.25 11.55
C LEU A 185 -0.20 -5.66 12.11
N VAL A 186 0.54 -6.46 12.88
CA VAL A 186 1.82 -6.02 13.47
C VAL A 186 2.84 -5.74 12.37
N VAL A 187 2.93 -6.61 11.36
CA VAL A 187 3.80 -6.40 10.18
C VAL A 187 3.46 -5.09 9.48
N PHE A 188 2.17 -4.82 9.26
CA PHE A 188 1.73 -3.56 8.65
C PHE A 188 2.07 -2.34 9.51
N ILE A 189 1.82 -2.38 10.82
CA ILE A 189 2.13 -1.28 11.73
C ILE A 189 3.64 -1.01 11.74
N VAL A 190 4.46 -2.04 11.84
CA VAL A 190 5.93 -1.90 11.81
C VAL A 190 6.38 -1.30 10.48
N ALA A 191 5.88 -1.81 9.35
CA ALA A 191 6.19 -1.26 8.03
C ALA A 191 5.76 0.22 7.91
N ALA A 192 4.56 0.57 8.38
CA ALA A 192 4.07 1.95 8.37
C ALA A 192 4.93 2.87 9.25
N ILE A 193 5.37 2.41 10.43
CA ILE A 193 6.28 3.16 11.29
C ILE A 193 7.63 3.37 10.58
N VAL A 194 8.22 2.32 10.00
CA VAL A 194 9.50 2.40 9.28
C VAL A 194 9.40 3.37 8.10
N VAL A 195 8.36 3.25 7.27
CA VAL A 195 8.10 4.19 6.17
C VAL A 195 7.90 5.61 6.70
N GLY A 196 7.16 5.77 7.79
CA GLY A 196 6.96 7.07 8.44
C GLY A 196 8.27 7.71 8.93
N LEU A 197 9.15 6.91 9.53
CA LEU A 197 10.46 7.37 9.97
C LEU A 197 11.35 7.75 8.75
N ILE A 198 11.37 6.92 7.71
CA ILE A 198 12.10 7.20 6.48
C ILE A 198 11.61 8.52 5.86
N MET A 199 10.30 8.71 5.75
CA MET A 199 9.71 9.89 5.12
C MET A 199 9.90 11.17 5.95
N ASN A 200 9.72 11.11 7.26
CA ASN A 200 9.67 12.31 8.10
C ASN A 200 11.02 12.65 8.76
N LYS A 201 11.89 11.65 8.99
CA LYS A 201 13.12 11.81 9.78
C LYS A 201 14.39 11.73 8.95
N THR A 202 14.32 11.26 7.69
CA THR A 202 15.53 11.13 6.85
C THR A 202 15.59 12.16 5.73
N ALA A 203 16.81 12.40 5.24
CA ALA A 203 17.03 13.22 4.05
C ALA A 203 16.39 12.60 2.79
N PHE A 204 16.25 11.27 2.75
CA PHE A 204 15.61 10.55 1.64
C PHE A 204 14.17 10.99 1.44
N GLY A 205 13.34 11.02 2.50
CA GLY A 205 11.94 11.44 2.41
C GLY A 205 11.78 12.86 1.88
N LYS A 206 12.61 13.80 2.36
CA LYS A 206 12.61 15.18 1.85
C LYS A 206 12.99 15.25 0.37
N LYS A 207 14.01 14.49 -0.05
CA LYS A 207 14.50 14.47 -1.44
C LYS A 207 13.48 13.90 -2.41
N ILE A 208 12.72 12.85 -2.05
CA ILE A 208 11.68 12.31 -2.95
C ILE A 208 10.52 13.29 -3.13
N LEU A 209 10.14 14.05 -2.12
CA LEU A 209 9.13 15.10 -2.24
C LEU A 209 9.63 16.26 -3.14
N MET A 210 10.90 16.68 -2.98
CA MET A 210 11.52 17.68 -3.86
C MET A 210 11.55 17.21 -5.31
N LEU A 211 11.95 15.96 -5.54
CA LEU A 211 11.97 15.32 -6.86
C LEU A 211 10.57 15.33 -7.51
N GLY A 212 9.55 14.92 -6.75
CA GLY A 212 8.16 14.88 -7.25
C GLY A 212 7.56 16.25 -7.51
N THR A 213 8.02 17.29 -6.81
CA THR A 213 7.54 18.67 -7.06
C THR A 213 8.09 19.22 -8.37
N ASN A 214 9.39 19.05 -8.62
CA ASN A 214 10.02 19.48 -9.87
C ASN A 214 11.36 18.72 -10.08
N ALA A 215 11.31 17.71 -10.93
CA ALA A 215 12.47 16.86 -11.22
C ALA A 215 13.64 17.62 -11.86
N THR A 216 13.36 18.65 -12.68
CA THR A 216 14.38 19.49 -13.31
C THR A 216 15.09 20.35 -12.27
N ALA A 217 14.34 21.04 -11.41
CA ALA A 217 14.92 21.85 -10.33
C ALA A 217 15.72 20.98 -9.36
N ALA A 218 15.21 19.81 -9.00
CA ALA A 218 15.91 18.84 -8.14
C ALA A 218 17.27 18.43 -8.74
N ARG A 219 17.31 18.15 -10.04
CA ARG A 219 18.55 17.81 -10.75
C ARG A 219 19.53 18.99 -10.81
N LEU A 220 19.04 20.18 -11.10
CA LEU A 220 19.88 21.40 -11.14
C LEU A 220 20.44 21.76 -9.76
N SER A 221 19.75 21.38 -8.68
CA SER A 221 20.24 21.52 -7.29
C SER A 221 21.27 20.45 -6.89
N GLY A 222 21.77 19.64 -7.83
CA GLY A 222 22.78 18.62 -7.57
C GLY A 222 22.25 17.33 -6.96
N LEU A 223 20.91 17.10 -6.90
CA LEU A 223 20.36 15.84 -6.40
C LEU A 223 20.60 14.72 -7.40
N ASN A 224 21.09 13.58 -6.91
CA ASN A 224 21.15 12.33 -7.68
C ASN A 224 19.74 11.75 -7.86
N THR A 225 19.00 12.30 -8.84
CA THR A 225 17.60 11.90 -9.11
C THR A 225 17.48 10.44 -9.57
N THR A 226 18.48 9.93 -10.32
CA THR A 226 18.53 8.54 -10.77
C THR A 226 18.62 7.57 -9.58
N GLY A 227 19.61 7.76 -8.71
CA GLY A 227 19.77 6.90 -7.53
C GLY A 227 18.58 7.01 -6.55
N LEU A 228 17.95 8.19 -6.50
CA LEU A 228 16.78 8.41 -5.66
C LEU A 228 15.55 7.63 -6.16
N LEU A 229 15.28 7.67 -7.47
CA LEU A 229 14.20 6.89 -8.09
C LEU A 229 14.43 5.38 -7.92
N ILE A 230 15.64 4.88 -8.24
CA ILE A 230 15.94 3.45 -8.09
C ILE A 230 15.68 2.98 -6.66
N ARG A 231 16.12 3.74 -5.65
CA ARG A 231 15.87 3.41 -4.23
C ARG A 231 14.38 3.47 -3.88
N THR A 232 13.62 4.41 -4.43
CA THR A 232 12.18 4.54 -4.17
C THR A 232 11.44 3.31 -4.68
N TYR A 233 11.71 2.88 -5.91
CA TYR A 233 11.12 1.66 -6.47
C TYR A 233 11.62 0.38 -5.78
N LEU A 234 12.88 0.33 -5.33
CA LEU A 234 13.40 -0.75 -4.50
C LEU A 234 12.58 -0.90 -3.21
N PHE A 235 12.33 0.20 -2.49
CA PHE A 235 11.48 0.17 -1.30
C PHE A 235 10.04 -0.25 -1.62
N SER A 236 9.48 0.18 -2.76
CA SER A 236 8.18 -0.28 -3.24
C SER A 236 8.16 -1.79 -3.44
N GLY A 237 9.18 -2.36 -4.08
CA GLY A 237 9.32 -3.80 -4.30
C GLY A 237 9.48 -4.60 -3.00
N VAL A 238 10.21 -4.08 -2.00
CA VAL A 238 10.30 -4.71 -0.67
C VAL A 238 8.95 -4.71 0.04
N LEU A 239 8.21 -3.60 0.00
CA LEU A 239 6.87 -3.53 0.60
C LEU A 239 5.88 -4.44 -0.15
N ALA A 240 6.01 -4.55 -1.47
CA ALA A 240 5.21 -5.48 -2.26
C ALA A 240 5.48 -6.94 -1.88
N SER A 241 6.74 -7.33 -1.72
CA SER A 241 7.10 -8.68 -1.30
C SER A 241 6.65 -8.99 0.14
N LEU A 242 6.70 -8.02 1.06
CA LEU A 242 6.09 -8.17 2.39
C LEU A 242 4.58 -8.40 2.31
N GLY A 243 3.87 -7.67 1.43
CA GLY A 243 2.45 -7.91 1.16
C GLY A 243 2.21 -9.31 0.62
N GLY A 244 3.06 -9.80 -0.30
CA GLY A 244 3.01 -11.15 -0.85
C GLY A 244 3.22 -12.23 0.23
N LEU A 245 4.15 -12.03 1.17
CA LEU A 245 4.37 -12.94 2.29
C LEU A 245 3.16 -12.98 3.25
N VAL A 246 2.51 -11.84 3.49
CA VAL A 246 1.28 -11.79 4.30
C VAL A 246 0.14 -12.52 3.59
N MET A 247 -0.04 -12.32 2.27
CA MET A 247 -1.02 -13.07 1.47
C MET A 247 -0.76 -14.57 1.51
N LEU A 248 0.51 -14.98 1.36
CA LEU A 248 0.95 -16.37 1.44
C LEU A 248 0.55 -17.02 2.77
N ALA A 249 0.74 -16.29 3.88
CA ALA A 249 0.36 -16.77 5.21
C ALA A 249 -1.16 -16.87 5.40
N ASN A 250 -1.89 -15.84 4.96
CA ASN A 250 -3.35 -15.78 5.15
C ASN A 250 -4.11 -16.81 4.32
N TYR A 251 -3.65 -17.08 3.07
CA TYR A 251 -4.30 -18.03 2.17
C TYR A 251 -3.73 -19.44 2.25
N ASN A 252 -2.61 -19.62 2.95
CA ASN A 252 -1.84 -20.87 2.97
C ASN A 252 -1.57 -21.42 1.55
N SER A 253 -1.47 -20.52 0.60
CA SER A 253 -1.21 -20.81 -0.81
C SER A 253 -0.75 -19.56 -1.55
N ALA A 254 -0.04 -19.76 -2.68
CA ALA A 254 0.35 -18.69 -3.60
C ALA A 254 -0.15 -18.99 -5.01
N LYS A 255 -0.65 -17.98 -5.71
CA LYS A 255 -1.11 -18.07 -7.10
C LYS A 255 -0.82 -16.77 -7.83
N ALA A 256 -0.54 -16.84 -9.12
CA ALA A 256 -0.12 -15.69 -9.92
C ALA A 256 -1.17 -14.58 -10.06
N ASP A 257 -2.46 -14.88 -9.86
CA ASP A 257 -3.59 -13.95 -10.00
C ASP A 257 -4.18 -13.46 -8.67
N TYR A 258 -3.58 -13.83 -7.52
CA TYR A 258 -4.05 -13.33 -6.23
C TYR A 258 -3.93 -11.81 -6.16
N GLY A 259 -4.95 -11.17 -5.58
CA GLY A 259 -4.96 -9.73 -5.39
C GLY A 259 -4.91 -8.91 -6.70
N SER A 260 -5.30 -9.45 -7.85
CA SER A 260 -5.32 -8.70 -9.12
C SER A 260 -6.11 -7.39 -9.04
N THR A 261 -7.16 -7.36 -8.25
CA THR A 261 -7.96 -6.15 -7.98
C THR A 261 -7.23 -5.13 -7.08
N TYR A 262 -6.16 -5.55 -6.36
CA TYR A 262 -5.42 -4.66 -5.47
C TYR A 262 -4.59 -3.62 -6.21
N THR A 263 -4.28 -3.84 -7.50
CA THR A 263 -3.58 -2.83 -8.33
C THR A 263 -4.35 -1.50 -8.36
N LEU A 264 -5.64 -1.54 -8.69
CA LEU A 264 -6.48 -0.33 -8.69
C LEU A 264 -6.83 0.13 -7.27
N LEU A 265 -7.05 -0.80 -6.34
CA LEU A 265 -7.35 -0.50 -4.95
C LEU A 265 -6.23 0.28 -4.27
N THR A 266 -4.97 -0.09 -4.49
CA THR A 266 -3.81 0.60 -3.89
C THR A 266 -3.69 2.03 -4.39
N ILE A 267 -3.95 2.29 -5.67
CA ILE A 267 -4.00 3.65 -6.22
C ILE A 267 -5.12 4.45 -5.54
N LEU A 268 -6.32 3.86 -5.46
CA LEU A 268 -7.45 4.48 -4.76
C LEU A 268 -7.10 4.86 -3.32
N ILE A 269 -6.49 3.94 -2.57
CA ILE A 269 -6.06 4.15 -1.19
C ILE A 269 -5.11 5.34 -1.11
N VAL A 270 -4.10 5.37 -1.96
CA VAL A 270 -3.04 6.39 -1.93
C VAL A 270 -3.60 7.76 -2.29
N VAL A 271 -4.45 7.84 -3.32
CA VAL A 271 -5.10 9.09 -3.75
C VAL A 271 -6.13 9.56 -2.71
N LEU A 272 -6.96 8.64 -2.19
CA LEU A 272 -7.91 8.93 -1.11
C LEU A 272 -7.16 9.39 0.15
N GLY A 273 -6.00 8.82 0.43
CA GLY A 273 -5.10 9.21 1.53
C GLY A 273 -4.47 10.60 1.36
N GLY A 274 -4.69 11.26 0.21
CA GLY A 274 -4.24 12.64 -0.06
C GLY A 274 -2.82 12.73 -0.60
N VAL A 275 -2.29 11.67 -1.20
CA VAL A 275 -1.06 11.74 -1.98
C VAL A 275 -1.39 12.32 -3.36
N ASN A 276 -0.61 13.28 -3.79
CA ASN A 276 -0.81 13.90 -5.10
C ASN A 276 -0.30 12.97 -6.22
N PRO A 277 -1.13 12.56 -7.18
CA PRO A 277 -0.69 11.74 -8.32
C PRO A 277 0.41 12.40 -9.17
N ASN A 278 0.46 13.73 -9.18
CA ASN A 278 1.50 14.50 -9.86
C ASN A 278 2.80 14.63 -9.03
N GLY A 279 2.86 13.98 -7.86
CA GLY A 279 4.03 13.97 -6.97
C GLY A 279 4.15 15.18 -6.05
N GLY A 280 5.24 15.24 -5.31
CA GLY A 280 5.66 16.36 -4.48
C GLY A 280 4.93 16.52 -3.15
N SER A 281 3.83 15.81 -2.92
CA SER A 281 3.09 15.89 -1.66
C SER A 281 2.37 14.60 -1.32
N GLY A 282 2.21 14.35 -0.03
CA GLY A 282 1.49 13.20 0.50
C GLY A 282 1.78 13.00 1.98
N ARG A 283 0.89 12.30 2.68
CA ARG A 283 1.01 12.00 4.11
C ARG A 283 0.71 10.54 4.39
N LEU A 284 1.64 9.87 5.02
CA LEU A 284 1.48 8.47 5.44
C LEU A 284 0.20 8.25 6.25
N PHE A 285 -0.08 9.13 7.21
CA PHE A 285 -1.25 8.98 8.09
C PHE A 285 -2.57 9.00 7.31
N GLY A 286 -2.66 9.81 6.24
CA GLY A 286 -3.82 9.81 5.35
C GLY A 286 -3.98 8.49 4.61
N VAL A 287 -2.87 7.89 4.14
CA VAL A 287 -2.89 6.58 3.46
C VAL A 287 -3.30 5.48 4.44
N VAL A 288 -2.78 5.47 5.67
CA VAL A 288 -3.19 4.51 6.71
C VAL A 288 -4.69 4.63 7.02
N LEU A 289 -5.21 5.86 7.15
CA LEU A 289 -6.66 6.08 7.35
C LEU A 289 -7.47 5.56 6.15
N ALA A 290 -7.02 5.80 4.92
CA ALA A 290 -7.70 5.33 3.71
C ALA A 290 -7.74 3.79 3.65
N VAL A 291 -6.66 3.10 4.02
CA VAL A 291 -6.62 1.63 4.16
C VAL A 291 -7.72 1.16 5.11
N VAL A 292 -7.79 1.75 6.30
CA VAL A 292 -8.77 1.37 7.32
C VAL A 292 -10.20 1.66 6.86
N ILE A 293 -10.45 2.83 6.26
CA ILE A 293 -11.76 3.22 5.73
C ILE A 293 -12.26 2.20 4.69
N LEU A 294 -11.41 1.86 3.71
CA LEU A 294 -11.79 0.93 2.65
C LEU A 294 -11.96 -0.50 3.16
N GLN A 295 -11.17 -0.94 4.15
CA GLN A 295 -11.38 -2.23 4.80
C GLN A 295 -12.72 -2.28 5.53
N ILE A 296 -13.04 -1.27 6.34
CA ILE A 296 -14.32 -1.24 7.07
C ILE A 296 -15.49 -1.18 6.09
N LEU A 297 -15.39 -0.39 5.02
CA LEU A 297 -16.40 -0.34 3.98
C LEU A 297 -16.59 -1.71 3.30
N SER A 298 -15.50 -2.35 2.89
CA SER A 298 -15.51 -3.68 2.26
C SER A 298 -16.11 -4.74 3.19
N SER A 299 -15.66 -4.81 4.44
CA SER A 299 -16.16 -5.77 5.43
C SER A 299 -17.59 -5.49 5.83
N GLY A 300 -17.98 -4.22 5.95
CA GLY A 300 -19.36 -3.83 6.25
C GLY A 300 -20.32 -4.21 5.13
N LEU A 301 -19.95 -4.02 3.87
CA LEU A 301 -20.75 -4.44 2.72
C LEU A 301 -20.96 -5.96 2.68
N ASN A 302 -19.95 -6.75 3.07
CA ASN A 302 -20.08 -8.21 3.14
C ASN A 302 -21.08 -8.71 4.20
N MET A 303 -21.50 -7.86 5.13
CA MET A 303 -22.52 -8.22 6.12
C MET A 303 -23.94 -8.21 5.53
N PHE A 304 -24.10 -7.79 4.28
CA PHE A 304 -25.37 -7.79 3.56
C PHE A 304 -25.44 -8.99 2.60
N PRO A 305 -26.33 -9.97 2.83
CA PRO A 305 -26.38 -11.20 2.03
C PRO A 305 -26.62 -10.96 0.53
N ASN A 306 -27.30 -9.86 0.21
CA ASN A 306 -27.69 -9.52 -1.16
C ASN A 306 -26.58 -8.78 -1.93
N ILE A 307 -25.45 -8.44 -1.29
CA ILE A 307 -24.32 -7.76 -1.94
C ILE A 307 -23.24 -8.79 -2.19
N SER A 308 -23.13 -9.22 -3.43
CA SER A 308 -22.06 -10.13 -3.85
C SER A 308 -20.67 -9.46 -3.81
N ASN A 309 -19.65 -10.26 -3.52
CA ASN A 309 -18.25 -9.82 -3.57
C ASN A 309 -17.83 -9.21 -4.91
N PHE A 310 -18.54 -9.55 -6.00
CA PHE A 310 -18.28 -8.98 -7.34
C PHE A 310 -18.53 -7.47 -7.41
N TYR A 311 -19.40 -6.91 -6.57
CA TYR A 311 -19.63 -5.47 -6.52
C TYR A 311 -18.45 -4.67 -5.94
N ARG A 312 -17.48 -5.31 -5.29
CA ARG A 312 -16.32 -4.61 -4.70
C ARG A 312 -15.52 -3.85 -5.75
N ALA A 313 -15.18 -4.49 -6.85
CA ALA A 313 -14.40 -3.86 -7.92
C ALA A 313 -15.14 -2.66 -8.53
N LEU A 314 -16.46 -2.78 -8.72
CA LEU A 314 -17.32 -1.69 -9.20
C LEU A 314 -17.35 -0.52 -8.21
N ILE A 315 -17.53 -0.82 -6.91
CA ILE A 315 -17.57 0.20 -5.85
C ILE A 315 -16.22 0.92 -5.77
N TRP A 316 -15.10 0.19 -5.78
CA TRP A 316 -13.77 0.78 -5.73
C TRP A 316 -13.46 1.64 -6.96
N GLY A 317 -13.85 1.19 -8.15
CA GLY A 317 -13.73 1.97 -9.37
C GLY A 317 -14.55 3.26 -9.33
N ALA A 318 -15.80 3.17 -8.88
CA ALA A 318 -16.68 4.33 -8.75
C ALA A 318 -16.16 5.33 -7.70
N VAL A 319 -15.69 4.85 -6.54
CA VAL A 319 -15.09 5.69 -5.50
C VAL A 319 -13.81 6.37 -6.01
N LEU A 320 -12.95 5.63 -6.73
CA LEU A 320 -11.73 6.19 -7.32
C LEU A 320 -12.07 7.35 -8.27
N LEU A 321 -13.00 7.13 -9.20
CA LEU A 321 -13.44 8.17 -10.12
C LEU A 321 -14.02 9.39 -9.40
N ALA A 322 -14.88 9.16 -8.41
CA ALA A 322 -15.48 10.23 -7.62
C ALA A 322 -14.42 11.06 -6.87
N VAL A 323 -13.43 10.39 -6.26
CA VAL A 323 -12.32 11.05 -5.55
C VAL A 323 -11.45 11.84 -6.53
N MET A 324 -11.11 11.27 -7.69
CA MET A 324 -10.31 11.96 -8.71
C MET A 324 -11.03 13.21 -9.24
N VAL A 325 -12.32 13.11 -9.53
CA VAL A 325 -13.15 14.24 -9.97
C VAL A 325 -13.23 15.31 -8.87
N ALA A 326 -13.47 14.92 -7.62
CA ALA A 326 -13.50 15.85 -6.50
C ALA A 326 -12.15 16.58 -6.30
N ASN A 327 -11.04 15.85 -6.42
CA ASN A 327 -9.70 16.42 -6.34
C ASN A 327 -9.41 17.39 -7.50
N TYR A 328 -9.83 17.07 -8.72
CA TYR A 328 -9.67 17.95 -9.88
C TYR A 328 -10.37 19.29 -9.67
N PHE A 329 -11.64 19.29 -9.26
CA PHE A 329 -12.37 20.52 -8.98
C PHE A 329 -11.87 21.27 -7.74
N SER A 330 -11.29 20.58 -6.77
CA SER A 330 -10.69 21.20 -5.58
C SER A 330 -9.38 21.93 -5.90
N GLN A 331 -8.57 21.40 -6.82
CA GLN A 331 -7.31 22.03 -7.24
C GLN A 331 -7.51 23.24 -8.16
N GLY A 332 -8.63 23.32 -8.88
CA GLY A 332 -8.95 24.40 -9.82
C GLY A 332 -9.41 25.71 -9.17
N LYS A 333 -9.57 25.77 -7.84
CA LYS A 333 -9.94 27.03 -7.16
C LYS A 333 -8.67 27.81 -6.78
N PRO A 334 -8.34 28.94 -7.47
CA PRO A 334 -7.21 29.77 -7.10
C PRO A 334 -7.38 30.24 -5.65
N THR A 335 -6.35 30.07 -4.84
CA THR A 335 -6.36 30.58 -3.45
C THR A 335 -6.57 32.09 -3.47
N ARG A 336 -7.29 32.62 -2.48
CA ARG A 336 -7.60 34.07 -2.34
C ARG A 336 -6.37 34.97 -2.54
N LYS A 337 -5.17 34.48 -2.21
CA LYS A 337 -3.88 35.16 -2.45
C LYS A 337 -3.48 35.24 -3.93
N GLN A 338 -3.86 34.27 -4.75
CA GLN A 338 -3.59 34.28 -6.20
C GLN A 338 -4.58 35.20 -6.95
N ARG A 339 -5.83 35.32 -6.48
CA ARG A 339 -6.78 36.29 -6.99
C ARG A 339 -6.30 37.74 -6.76
N VAL A 340 -5.92 38.06 -5.53
CA VAL A 340 -5.43 39.41 -5.17
C VAL A 340 -4.18 39.78 -5.99
N ARG A 341 -3.31 38.85 -6.33
CA ARG A 341 -2.10 39.09 -7.12
C ARG A 341 -2.40 39.22 -8.62
N LYS A 342 -3.49 38.63 -9.11
CA LYS A 342 -3.94 38.75 -10.50
C LYS A 342 -4.71 40.06 -10.72
N ASP A 343 -5.45 40.46 -9.71
CA ASP A 343 -6.20 41.73 -9.75
C ASP A 343 -5.25 42.94 -9.63
N ALA A 344 -4.21 42.86 -8.79
CA ALA A 344 -3.16 43.88 -8.67
C ALA A 344 -2.25 43.97 -9.92
N GLY A 345 -2.08 42.90 -10.70
CA GLY A 345 -1.29 42.96 -11.95
C GLY A 345 -2.05 43.43 -13.16
N ASN A 346 -3.38 43.58 -13.09
CA ASN A 346 -4.23 44.12 -14.16
C ASN A 346 -4.52 45.62 -13.98
N GLU A 347 -4.16 46.23 -12.85
CA GLU A 347 -4.32 47.66 -12.61
C GLU A 347 -3.09 48.49 -13.08
N ASP A 348 -1.96 47.80 -13.40
CA ASP A 348 -0.71 48.44 -13.87
C ASP A 348 -0.49 48.26 -15.41
N SER A 349 -1.46 47.81 -16.15
CA SER A 349 -1.47 47.74 -17.63
C SER A 349 -2.62 48.59 -18.18
#